data_3035123b45bca01d6380821664f7b3a6
#
_entry.id   3035123b45bca01d6380821664f7b3a6
#
_cell.length_a   1.000
_cell.length_b   1.000
_cell.length_c   1.000
_cell.angle_alpha   90.00
_cell.angle_beta   90.00
_cell.angle_gamma   90.00
#
_symmetry.space_group_name_H-M   'P 1'
#
loop_
_entity.id
_entity.type
_entity.pdbx_description
1 polymer ?
#
loop_
_entity_poly.entity_id
_entity_poly.type
_entity_poly.pdbx_seq_one_letter_code
_entity_poly.pdbx_strand_id
1 'polypeptide(L)'
;KSCKIRAIGIYSRMSKIEKKRCVAFTGHRVYGGEADAELRRVTERLYAEGYRCFITGMSWGFDLAAGLAVAESKRLHDDVRLVAAEPFAGFRDLFEGRWAEAYDAVLAAADERVCVCDSKSLSSYMRRNDYLVDNSALLVAWYDGSPRGGTAYTVKRARRMRMTVINLKPSPQLELF
;
A
#
# COMPACT_ATOMS: atom_id res chain seq x y z
N LYS A 1 -16.86 -13.71 15.52
CA LYS A 1 -15.69 -14.60 15.41
C LYS A 1 -14.49 -13.72 15.07
N SER A 2 -13.47 -13.71 15.94
CA SER A 2 -12.24 -12.94 15.77
C SER A 2 -11.45 -13.52 14.61
N CYS A 3 -11.28 -12.74 13.53
CA CYS A 3 -10.38 -13.10 12.45
C CYS A 3 -8.94 -12.95 12.94
N LYS A 4 -8.19 -14.05 13.01
CA LYS A 4 -6.77 -13.99 13.36
C LYS A 4 -6.00 -13.53 12.13
N ILE A 5 -5.33 -12.39 12.24
CA ILE A 5 -4.36 -11.94 11.25
C ILE A 5 -3.21 -12.96 11.27
N ARG A 6 -2.96 -13.63 10.14
CA ARG A 6 -1.83 -14.55 10.00
C ARG A 6 -0.72 -13.87 9.21
N ALA A 7 0.43 -13.68 9.83
CA ALA A 7 1.66 -13.42 9.11
C ALA A 7 2.19 -14.77 8.58
N ILE A 8 2.24 -14.91 7.25
CA ILE A 8 2.81 -16.07 6.58
C ILE A 8 4.17 -15.63 6.07
N GLY A 9 5.22 -15.80 6.87
CA GLY A 9 6.57 -15.41 6.48
C GLY A 9 7.62 -16.32 7.07
N ILE A 10 8.71 -16.50 6.35
CA ILE A 10 9.91 -17.17 6.82
C ILE A 10 10.47 -16.32 7.97
N TYR A 11 10.47 -16.89 9.17
CA TYR A 11 10.95 -16.23 10.37
C TYR A 11 12.42 -15.85 10.25
N SER A 12 12.66 -14.59 9.98
CA SER A 12 13.89 -13.92 10.35
C SER A 12 13.54 -12.82 11.33
N ARG A 13 14.32 -12.67 12.39
CA ARG A 13 14.22 -11.64 13.43
C ARG A 13 14.01 -10.25 12.82
N MET A 14 12.79 -9.91 12.44
CA MET A 14 12.46 -8.52 12.16
C MET A 14 12.46 -7.79 13.51
N SER A 15 13.44 -6.92 13.72
CA SER A 15 13.27 -5.86 14.70
C SER A 15 11.92 -5.20 14.40
N LYS A 16 11.04 -5.09 15.41
CA LYS A 16 9.74 -4.41 15.28
C LYS A 16 10.01 -3.02 14.71
N ILE A 17 9.81 -2.86 13.40
CA ILE A 17 9.87 -1.52 12.81
C ILE A 17 8.71 -0.78 13.42
N GLU A 18 9.03 0.29 14.16
CA GLU A 18 8.01 1.06 14.82
C GLU A 18 7.07 1.68 13.79
N LYS A 19 5.77 1.63 14.04
CA LYS A 19 4.72 2.23 13.20
C LYS A 19 5.08 3.63 12.70
N LYS A 20 5.77 4.43 13.53
CA LYS A 20 6.20 5.79 13.17
C LYS A 20 7.16 5.87 11.98
N ARG A 21 7.77 4.74 11.56
CA ARG A 21 8.65 4.62 10.40
C ARG A 21 8.02 3.89 9.23
N CYS A 22 6.70 3.65 9.28
CA CYS A 22 5.96 2.94 8.26
C CYS A 22 5.12 3.90 7.42
N VAL A 23 5.09 3.65 6.11
CA VAL A 23 4.29 4.34 5.10
C VAL A 23 3.33 3.33 4.49
N ALA A 24 2.07 3.68 4.30
CA ALA A 24 1.13 2.88 3.52
C ALA A 24 0.78 3.56 2.19
N PHE A 25 0.39 2.74 1.22
CA PHE A 25 -0.09 3.20 -0.08
C PHE A 25 -1.56 2.83 -0.27
N THR A 26 -2.30 3.71 -0.95
CA THR A 26 -3.68 3.43 -1.37
C THR A 26 -4.01 4.20 -2.65
N GLY A 27 -4.71 3.57 -3.58
CA GLY A 27 -5.10 4.27 -4.79
C GLY A 27 -6.21 3.58 -5.57
N HIS A 28 -6.61 4.26 -6.64
CA HIS A 28 -7.61 3.72 -7.55
C HIS A 28 -7.05 2.54 -8.35
N ARG A 29 -7.94 1.61 -8.69
CA ARG A 29 -7.63 0.48 -9.58
C ARG A 29 -7.43 0.93 -11.02
N VAL A 30 -8.13 1.99 -11.43
CA VAL A 30 -7.92 2.64 -12.72
C VAL A 30 -6.70 3.54 -12.59
N TYR A 31 -5.56 2.99 -13.00
CA TYR A 31 -4.25 3.63 -12.94
C TYR A 31 -3.38 3.09 -14.10
N GLY A 32 -2.88 3.99 -14.92
CA GLY A 32 -2.10 3.67 -16.13
C GLY A 32 -0.61 3.98 -16.03
N GLY A 33 -0.10 4.36 -14.83
CA GLY A 33 1.31 4.74 -14.64
C GLY A 33 1.55 6.24 -14.53
N GLU A 34 0.48 7.05 -14.41
CA GLU A 34 0.54 8.51 -14.45
C GLU A 34 1.44 9.11 -13.37
N ALA A 35 1.60 8.43 -12.24
CA ALA A 35 2.43 8.88 -11.14
C ALA A 35 3.67 7.99 -10.88
N ASP A 36 4.06 7.10 -11.79
CA ASP A 36 5.17 6.16 -11.54
C ASP A 36 6.48 6.87 -11.22
N ALA A 37 6.81 7.94 -11.95
CA ALA A 37 8.00 8.75 -11.69
C ALA A 37 7.93 9.45 -10.32
N GLU A 38 6.73 9.93 -9.94
CA GLU A 38 6.52 10.58 -8.65
C GLU A 38 6.50 9.56 -7.49
N LEU A 39 5.99 8.35 -7.72
CA LEU A 39 6.07 7.25 -6.76
C LEU A 39 7.53 6.94 -6.40
N ARG A 40 8.42 6.83 -7.39
CA ARG A 40 9.85 6.63 -7.14
C ARG A 40 10.43 7.79 -6.34
N ARG A 41 10.16 9.04 -6.76
CA ARG A 41 10.67 10.24 -6.07
C ARG A 41 10.17 10.34 -4.62
N VAL A 42 8.88 10.09 -4.38
CA VAL A 42 8.33 10.16 -3.04
C VAL A 42 8.86 9.03 -2.15
N THR A 43 9.06 7.83 -2.69
CA THR A 43 9.64 6.70 -1.95
C THR A 43 11.07 7.03 -1.49
N GLU A 44 11.93 7.53 -2.39
CA GLU A 44 13.30 7.94 -2.04
C GLU A 44 13.33 9.11 -1.06
N ARG A 45 12.46 10.10 -1.22
CA ARG A 45 12.33 11.20 -0.26
C ARG A 45 11.95 10.70 1.12
N LEU A 46 10.94 9.84 1.22
CA LEU A 46 10.50 9.27 2.50
C LEU A 46 11.58 8.39 3.13
N TYR A 47 12.36 7.67 2.32
CA TYR A 47 13.55 6.97 2.81
C TYR A 47 14.55 7.94 3.43
N ALA A 48 14.86 9.05 2.75
CA ALA A 48 15.76 10.09 3.27
C ALA A 48 15.21 10.75 4.55
N GLU A 49 13.90 10.86 4.71
CA GLU A 49 13.21 11.34 5.92
C GLU A 49 13.20 10.29 7.07
N GLY A 50 13.75 9.09 6.85
CA GLY A 50 13.90 8.06 7.89
C GLY A 50 12.81 6.99 7.91
N TYR A 51 11.87 6.98 6.96
CA TYR A 51 10.96 5.86 6.80
C TYR A 51 11.70 4.63 6.26
N ARG A 52 11.31 3.45 6.73
CA ARG A 52 12.01 2.20 6.39
C ARG A 52 11.06 1.05 6.04
N CYS A 53 9.80 1.19 6.35
CA CYS A 53 8.79 0.18 6.10
C CYS A 53 7.69 0.76 5.19
N PHE A 54 7.39 0.05 4.12
CA PHE A 54 6.41 0.45 3.13
C PHE A 54 5.37 -0.66 2.96
N ILE A 55 4.09 -0.33 3.08
CA ILE A 55 2.99 -1.29 3.11
C ILE A 55 2.10 -1.06 1.89
N THR A 56 2.01 -2.04 1.01
CA THR A 56 1.07 -2.02 -0.12
C THR A 56 -0.14 -2.90 0.14
N GLY A 57 -1.30 -2.46 -0.34
CA GLY A 57 -2.55 -3.23 -0.25
C GLY A 57 -2.73 -4.28 -1.34
N MET A 58 -1.78 -4.43 -2.24
CA MET A 58 -1.76 -5.46 -3.30
C MET A 58 -2.92 -5.42 -4.30
N SER A 59 -3.75 -4.37 -4.33
CA SER A 59 -4.76 -4.21 -5.38
C SER A 59 -4.10 -3.83 -6.71
N TRP A 60 -4.68 -4.28 -7.82
CA TRP A 60 -4.20 -3.83 -9.14
C TRP A 60 -4.30 -2.30 -9.28
N GLY A 61 -3.52 -1.74 -10.16
CA GLY A 61 -3.39 -0.29 -10.34
C GLY A 61 -2.35 0.30 -9.40
N PHE A 62 -2.71 1.37 -8.71
CA PHE A 62 -1.75 2.16 -7.92
C PHE A 62 -1.04 1.38 -6.80
N ASP A 63 -1.74 0.47 -6.11
CA ASP A 63 -1.14 -0.28 -5.00
C ASP A 63 0.03 -1.16 -5.49
N LEU A 64 -0.13 -1.84 -6.65
CA LEU A 64 0.96 -2.64 -7.24
C LEU A 64 2.07 -1.77 -7.81
N ALA A 65 1.74 -0.63 -8.45
CA ALA A 65 2.75 0.31 -8.93
C ALA A 65 3.61 0.85 -7.76
N ALA A 66 2.98 1.17 -6.63
CA ALA A 66 3.69 1.57 -5.42
C ALA A 66 4.59 0.45 -4.87
N GLY A 67 4.09 -0.79 -4.85
CA GLY A 67 4.90 -1.95 -4.46
C GLY A 67 6.13 -2.15 -5.34
N LEU A 68 6.00 -1.96 -6.66
CA LEU A 68 7.13 -2.03 -7.60
C LEU A 68 8.13 -0.90 -7.37
N ALA A 69 7.68 0.33 -7.11
CA ALA A 69 8.57 1.44 -6.79
C ALA A 69 9.38 1.19 -5.50
N VAL A 70 8.75 0.59 -4.47
CA VAL A 70 9.46 0.17 -3.26
C VAL A 70 10.44 -0.97 -3.55
N ALA A 71 10.07 -1.93 -4.40
CA ALA A 71 10.98 -3.01 -4.81
C ALA A 71 12.23 -2.47 -5.53
N GLU A 72 12.10 -1.39 -6.32
CA GLU A 72 13.23 -0.69 -6.91
C GLU A 72 14.10 -0.03 -5.82
N SER A 73 13.50 0.68 -4.86
CA SER A 73 14.20 1.30 -3.73
C SER A 73 14.97 0.28 -2.88
N LYS A 74 14.42 -0.92 -2.69
CA LYS A 74 15.12 -2.02 -1.99
C LYS A 74 16.41 -2.48 -2.67
N ARG A 75 16.57 -2.28 -3.97
CA ARG A 75 17.82 -2.58 -4.68
C ARG A 75 18.93 -1.58 -4.36
N LEU A 76 18.56 -0.40 -3.89
CA LEU A 76 19.47 0.69 -3.53
C LEU A 76 19.73 0.74 -2.02
N HIS A 77 18.82 0.20 -1.21
CA HIS A 77 18.82 0.36 0.24
C HIS A 77 18.46 -0.95 0.96
N ASP A 78 19.43 -1.57 1.62
CA ASP A 78 19.27 -2.88 2.27
C ASP A 78 18.34 -2.85 3.50
N ASP A 79 18.09 -1.67 4.07
CA ASP A 79 17.26 -1.48 5.25
C ASP A 79 15.80 -1.08 4.93
N VAL A 80 15.45 -0.97 3.64
CA VAL A 80 14.05 -0.81 3.21
C VAL A 80 13.31 -2.13 3.32
N ARG A 81 12.10 -2.08 3.88
CA ARG A 81 11.21 -3.22 4.04
C ARG A 81 9.90 -3.00 3.30
N LEU A 82 9.47 -4.01 2.57
CA LEU A 82 8.19 -4.05 1.85
C LEU A 82 7.25 -5.07 2.51
N VAL A 83 6.06 -4.62 2.87
CA VAL A 83 4.98 -5.47 3.40
C VAL A 83 3.86 -5.57 2.37
N ALA A 84 3.54 -6.78 1.97
CA ALA A 84 2.42 -7.09 1.09
C ALA A 84 1.18 -7.45 1.94
N ALA A 85 0.20 -6.56 2.03
CA ALA A 85 -1.02 -6.76 2.79
C ALA A 85 -2.18 -7.19 1.89
N GLU A 86 -2.53 -8.46 1.95
CA GLU A 86 -3.64 -9.05 1.19
C GLU A 86 -4.94 -9.04 1.99
N PRO A 87 -6.09 -8.80 1.35
CA PRO A 87 -7.37 -8.79 2.05
C PRO A 87 -7.81 -10.18 2.53
N PHE A 88 -7.47 -11.25 1.79
CA PHE A 88 -7.85 -12.64 2.13
C PHE A 88 -6.95 -13.66 1.40
N ALA A 89 -6.96 -14.89 1.90
CA ALA A 89 -6.23 -16.00 1.29
C ALA A 89 -6.77 -16.30 -0.13
N GLY A 90 -5.86 -16.52 -1.10
CA GLY A 90 -6.22 -16.69 -2.50
C GLY A 90 -6.49 -15.40 -3.26
N PHE A 91 -6.14 -14.25 -2.70
CA PHE A 91 -6.34 -12.96 -3.39
C PHE A 91 -5.62 -12.91 -4.74
N ARG A 92 -4.44 -13.56 -4.86
CA ARG A 92 -3.67 -13.69 -6.09
C ARG A 92 -4.48 -14.26 -7.26
N ASP A 93 -5.40 -15.18 -7.01
CA ASP A 93 -6.18 -15.87 -8.03
C ASP A 93 -7.15 -14.96 -8.80
N LEU A 94 -7.32 -13.72 -8.34
CA LEU A 94 -8.13 -12.71 -9.01
C LEU A 94 -7.36 -11.91 -10.08
N PHE A 95 -6.07 -12.20 -10.28
CA PHE A 95 -5.20 -11.41 -11.14
C PHE A 95 -4.79 -12.19 -12.38
N GLU A 96 -4.86 -11.52 -13.54
CA GLU A 96 -4.48 -12.05 -14.84
C GLU A 96 -3.53 -11.08 -15.58
N GLY A 97 -2.84 -11.59 -16.60
CA GLY A 97 -1.95 -10.83 -17.47
C GLY A 97 -0.93 -9.98 -16.69
N ARG A 98 -0.70 -8.76 -17.14
CA ARG A 98 0.29 -7.83 -16.55
C ARG A 98 0.11 -7.60 -15.04
N TRP A 99 -1.13 -7.67 -14.55
CA TRP A 99 -1.40 -7.47 -13.12
C TRP A 99 -1.01 -8.68 -12.28
N ALA A 100 -1.10 -9.88 -12.86
CA ALA A 100 -0.59 -11.09 -12.23
C ALA A 100 0.93 -11.04 -12.10
N GLU A 101 1.63 -10.66 -13.17
CA GLU A 101 3.09 -10.48 -13.19
C GLU A 101 3.54 -9.42 -12.19
N ALA A 102 2.88 -8.26 -12.17
CA ALA A 102 3.17 -7.20 -11.20
C ALA A 102 2.94 -7.65 -9.75
N TYR A 103 1.85 -8.39 -9.51
CA TYR A 103 1.55 -8.95 -8.20
C TYR A 103 2.64 -9.90 -7.72
N ASP A 104 3.04 -10.83 -8.58
CA ASP A 104 4.07 -11.82 -8.27
C ASP A 104 5.43 -11.14 -8.04
N ALA A 105 5.77 -10.12 -8.83
CA ALA A 105 7.00 -9.35 -8.65
C ALA A 105 7.03 -8.59 -7.31
N VAL A 106 5.91 -7.94 -6.93
CA VAL A 106 5.81 -7.26 -5.63
C VAL A 106 5.90 -8.27 -4.49
N LEU A 107 5.22 -9.41 -4.60
CA LEU A 107 5.23 -10.45 -3.58
C LEU A 107 6.62 -11.07 -3.40
N ALA A 108 7.35 -11.29 -4.52
CA ALA A 108 8.72 -11.79 -4.49
C ALA A 108 9.69 -10.81 -3.81
N ALA A 109 9.46 -9.50 -3.95
CA ALA A 109 10.27 -8.46 -3.32
C ALA A 109 9.87 -8.18 -1.86
N ALA A 110 8.69 -8.64 -1.42
CA ALA A 110 8.18 -8.37 -0.08
C ALA A 110 8.97 -9.14 1.00
N ASP A 111 9.28 -8.45 2.10
CA ASP A 111 9.89 -9.06 3.29
C ASP A 111 8.85 -9.74 4.18
N GLU A 112 7.61 -9.26 4.09
CA GLU A 112 6.51 -9.80 4.86
C GLU A 112 5.23 -9.85 4.01
N ARG A 113 4.51 -10.96 4.12
CA ARG A 113 3.17 -11.14 3.57
C ARG A 113 2.16 -11.24 4.69
N VAL A 114 1.19 -10.36 4.69
CA VAL A 114 0.11 -10.33 5.68
C VAL A 114 -1.21 -10.65 5.00
N CYS A 115 -1.84 -11.73 5.40
CA CYS A 115 -3.19 -12.08 4.99
C CYS A 115 -4.17 -11.65 6.10
N VAL A 116 -5.00 -10.65 5.83
CA VAL A 116 -5.84 -10.03 6.86
C VAL A 116 -7.04 -10.90 7.23
N CYS A 117 -7.62 -11.63 6.28
CA CYS A 117 -8.74 -12.54 6.49
C CYS A 117 -8.48 -13.88 5.81
N ASP A 118 -9.05 -14.96 6.40
CA ASP A 118 -8.91 -16.31 5.82
C ASP A 118 -9.73 -16.51 4.54
N SER A 119 -10.78 -15.72 4.32
CA SER A 119 -11.68 -15.88 3.17
C SER A 119 -12.17 -14.54 2.62
N LYS A 120 -12.60 -14.58 1.36
CA LYS A 120 -13.17 -13.44 0.64
C LYS A 120 -14.51 -13.01 1.24
N SER A 121 -14.64 -11.72 1.54
CA SER A 121 -15.89 -11.06 1.94
C SER A 121 -15.84 -9.58 1.62
N LEU A 122 -16.97 -8.87 1.64
CA LEU A 122 -16.98 -7.41 1.48
C LEU A 122 -16.17 -6.72 2.58
N SER A 123 -16.20 -7.26 3.79
CA SER A 123 -15.45 -6.72 4.92
C SER A 123 -13.95 -6.97 4.85
N SER A 124 -13.47 -7.98 4.12
CA SER A 124 -12.04 -8.29 4.04
C SER A 124 -11.24 -7.17 3.38
N TYR A 125 -11.78 -6.53 2.37
CA TYR A 125 -11.15 -5.35 1.74
C TYR A 125 -11.08 -4.15 2.69
N MET A 126 -12.13 -3.91 3.47
CA MET A 126 -12.16 -2.83 4.45
C MET A 126 -11.17 -3.09 5.59
N ARG A 127 -11.12 -4.32 6.09
CA ARG A 127 -10.15 -4.72 7.13
C ARG A 127 -8.69 -4.56 6.66
N ARG A 128 -8.41 -4.89 5.38
CA ARG A 128 -7.09 -4.64 4.81
C ARG A 128 -6.80 -3.14 4.77
N ASN A 129 -7.76 -2.31 4.38
CA ASN A 129 -7.59 -0.87 4.38
C ASN A 129 -7.40 -0.31 5.81
N ASP A 130 -8.09 -0.86 6.79
CA ASP A 130 -7.85 -0.55 8.21
C ASP A 130 -6.43 -0.93 8.62
N TYR A 131 -5.96 -2.13 8.23
CA TYR A 131 -4.61 -2.58 8.50
C TYR A 131 -3.55 -1.60 7.96
N LEU A 132 -3.72 -1.07 6.75
CA LEU A 132 -2.82 -0.08 6.16
C LEU A 132 -2.68 1.15 7.05
N VAL A 133 -3.80 1.73 7.48
CA VAL A 133 -3.82 2.94 8.31
C VAL A 133 -3.34 2.66 9.74
N ASP A 134 -3.73 1.53 10.31
CA ASP A 134 -3.39 1.18 11.69
C ASP A 134 -1.90 0.86 11.89
N ASN A 135 -1.20 0.46 10.81
CA ASN A 135 0.22 0.07 10.86
C ASN A 135 1.18 1.06 10.20
N SER A 136 0.71 2.26 9.85
CA SER A 136 1.56 3.30 9.24
C SER A 136 1.39 4.65 9.91
N ALA A 137 2.37 5.53 9.75
CA ALA A 137 2.34 6.91 10.23
C ALA A 137 2.04 7.91 9.11
N LEU A 138 2.18 7.49 7.85
CA LEU A 138 1.96 8.32 6.67
C LEU A 138 1.26 7.49 5.59
N LEU A 139 0.38 8.13 4.84
CA LEU A 139 -0.33 7.55 3.71
C LEU A 139 0.05 8.29 2.41
N VAL A 140 0.54 7.55 1.42
CA VAL A 140 0.67 8.03 0.04
C VAL A 140 -0.53 7.54 -0.75
N ALA A 141 -1.22 8.45 -1.42
CA ALA A 141 -2.47 8.16 -2.11
C ALA A 141 -2.47 8.58 -3.57
N TRP A 142 -3.21 7.85 -4.40
CA TRP A 142 -3.67 8.27 -5.72
C TRP A 142 -5.19 8.39 -5.67
N TYR A 143 -5.67 9.58 -5.29
CA TYR A 143 -7.06 9.81 -4.94
C TYR A 143 -7.64 11.04 -5.63
N ASP A 144 -8.73 10.87 -6.35
CA ASP A 144 -9.38 11.88 -7.18
C ASP A 144 -10.45 12.72 -6.45
N GLY A 145 -10.62 12.50 -5.15
CA GLY A 145 -11.66 13.19 -4.38
C GLY A 145 -13.03 12.49 -4.39
N SER A 146 -13.20 11.37 -5.09
CA SER A 146 -14.45 10.60 -5.14
C SER A 146 -15.00 10.33 -3.73
N PRO A 147 -16.31 10.52 -3.47
CA PRO A 147 -16.86 10.40 -2.12
C PRO A 147 -16.97 8.96 -1.62
N ARG A 148 -16.88 7.96 -2.51
CA ARG A 148 -17.10 6.54 -2.25
C ARG A 148 -15.94 5.69 -2.77
N GLY A 149 -15.88 4.42 -2.30
CA GLY A 149 -14.89 3.44 -2.71
C GLY A 149 -13.81 3.20 -1.65
N GLY A 150 -12.97 2.18 -1.89
CA GLY A 150 -11.93 1.75 -0.95
C GLY A 150 -10.87 2.82 -0.70
N THR A 151 -10.41 3.50 -1.75
CA THR A 151 -9.46 4.62 -1.64
C THR A 151 -10.03 5.77 -0.82
N ALA A 152 -11.27 6.18 -1.11
CA ALA A 152 -11.97 7.22 -0.35
C ALA A 152 -12.11 6.85 1.14
N TYR A 153 -12.45 5.59 1.42
CA TYR A 153 -12.54 5.09 2.80
C TYR A 153 -11.18 5.21 3.53
N THR A 154 -10.12 4.74 2.90
CA THR A 154 -8.77 4.73 3.49
C THR A 154 -8.28 6.15 3.76
N VAL A 155 -8.42 7.06 2.78
CA VAL A 155 -8.03 8.48 2.92
C VAL A 155 -8.84 9.18 4.02
N LYS A 156 -10.16 8.97 4.05
CA LYS A 156 -11.02 9.55 5.10
C LYS A 156 -10.66 9.02 6.50
N ARG A 157 -10.35 7.72 6.61
CA ARG A 157 -9.90 7.12 7.88
C ARG A 157 -8.56 7.72 8.32
N ALA A 158 -7.57 7.80 7.43
CA ALA A 158 -6.27 8.40 7.73
C ALA A 158 -6.41 9.85 8.22
N ARG A 159 -7.22 10.66 7.53
CA ARG A 159 -7.49 12.06 7.94
C ARG A 159 -8.17 12.15 9.31
N ARG A 160 -9.14 11.28 9.61
CA ARG A 160 -9.76 11.21 10.94
C ARG A 160 -8.76 10.88 12.05
N MET A 161 -7.76 10.07 11.74
CA MET A 161 -6.66 9.74 12.65
C MET A 161 -5.54 10.79 12.66
N ARG A 162 -5.73 11.94 12.00
CA ARG A 162 -4.74 13.03 11.85
C ARG A 162 -3.42 12.56 11.23
N MET A 163 -3.49 11.51 10.41
CA MET A 163 -2.34 11.00 9.66
C MET A 163 -2.03 11.93 8.49
N THR A 164 -0.75 12.17 8.22
CA THR A 164 -0.30 12.88 7.03
C THR A 164 -0.68 12.07 5.78
N VAL A 165 -1.32 12.74 4.81
CA VAL A 165 -1.68 12.14 3.52
C VAL A 165 -1.01 12.93 2.41
N ILE A 166 -0.13 12.26 1.65
CA ILE A 166 0.48 12.79 0.42
C ILE A 166 -0.36 12.26 -0.74
N ASN A 167 -1.10 13.14 -1.41
CA ASN A 167 -1.89 12.75 -2.58
C ASN A 167 -1.11 13.10 -3.85
N LEU A 168 -0.78 12.07 -4.64
CA LEU A 168 -0.04 12.22 -5.91
C LEU A 168 -0.93 12.53 -7.09
N LYS A 169 -2.26 12.33 -6.96
CA LYS A 169 -3.19 12.71 -8.01
C LYS A 169 -3.41 14.21 -7.97
N PRO A 170 -3.13 14.94 -9.08
CA PRO A 170 -3.43 16.36 -9.14
C PRO A 170 -4.90 16.61 -8.82
N SER A 171 -5.17 17.54 -7.93
CA SER A 171 -6.53 18.08 -7.81
C SER A 171 -6.89 18.74 -9.14
N PRO A 172 -8.12 18.58 -9.66
CA PRO A 172 -8.57 19.44 -10.73
C PRO A 172 -8.35 20.88 -10.25
N GLN A 173 -7.44 21.61 -10.89
CA GLN A 173 -7.36 23.04 -10.67
C GLN A 173 -8.71 23.59 -11.07
N LEU A 174 -9.39 24.21 -10.12
CA LEU A 174 -10.44 25.17 -10.45
C LEU A 174 -9.72 26.27 -11.22
N GLU A 175 -9.79 26.21 -12.55
CA GLU A 175 -9.48 27.36 -13.38
C GLU A 175 -10.52 28.42 -12.99
N LEU A 176 -10.09 29.33 -12.13
CA LEU A 176 -10.84 30.55 -11.85
C LEU A 176 -10.69 31.43 -13.11
N PHE A 177 -11.71 31.41 -13.97
CA PHE A 177 -11.90 32.42 -15.00
C PHE A 177 -12.34 33.74 -14.38
#